data_509459d543500a92537e01524782c4fd
#
_entry.id   509459d543500a92537e01524782c4fd
#
_cell.length_a   1.000
_cell.length_b   1.000
_cell.length_c   1.000
_cell.angle_alpha   90.00
_cell.angle_beta   90.00
_cell.angle_gamma   90.00
#
_symmetry.space_group_name_H-M   'P 1'
#
loop_
_entity.id
_entity.type
_entity.pdbx_description
1 polymer ?
#
loop_
_entity_poly.entity_id
_entity_poly.type
_entity_poly.pdbx_seq_one_letter_code
_entity_poly.pdbx_strand_id
1 'polypeptide(L)'
;MESLYNNILHFMEEYFPAYSRYAQDKETQHLMDRFYAPDLTFDEGVVTSREQWYERCLTHPDIQDKLTVEHLFIDERQKKAGALLKTQAVDRATGEVLLELKMNVLYNLKIGDKDIKIARVRVFLEGDPDKVKKLAQLYAIAP
;
A
#
# COMPACT_ATOMS: atom_id res chain seq x y z
N MET A 1 -19.34 -14.26 -17.18
CA MET A 1 -18.14 -13.41 -17.36
C MET A 1 -18.21 -12.25 -16.37
N GLU A 2 -17.21 -12.12 -15.53
CA GLU A 2 -17.18 -11.02 -14.59
C GLU A 2 -16.81 -9.71 -15.27
N SER A 3 -17.40 -8.61 -14.78
CA SER A 3 -17.07 -7.27 -15.26
C SER A 3 -15.67 -6.87 -14.80
N LEU A 4 -15.06 -5.94 -15.52
CA LEU A 4 -13.78 -5.35 -15.11
C LEU A 4 -13.91 -4.70 -13.73
N TYR A 5 -15.04 -4.04 -13.45
CA TYR A 5 -15.30 -3.46 -12.14
C TYR A 5 -15.15 -4.52 -11.03
N ASN A 6 -15.82 -5.66 -11.18
CA ASN A 6 -15.77 -6.71 -10.16
C ASN A 6 -14.38 -7.33 -10.04
N ASN A 7 -13.66 -7.48 -11.15
CA ASN A 7 -12.30 -7.99 -11.13
C ASN A 7 -11.36 -7.06 -10.36
N ILE A 8 -11.48 -5.76 -10.58
CA ILE A 8 -10.68 -4.77 -9.83
C ILE A 8 -11.08 -4.79 -8.36
N LEU A 9 -12.37 -4.81 -8.07
CA LEU A 9 -12.86 -4.85 -6.70
C LEU A 9 -12.28 -6.04 -5.93
N HIS A 10 -12.40 -7.24 -6.48
CA HIS A 10 -11.86 -8.45 -5.86
C HIS A 10 -10.34 -8.39 -5.68
N PHE A 11 -9.63 -7.87 -6.69
CA PHE A 11 -8.18 -7.69 -6.62
C PHE A 11 -7.80 -6.78 -5.44
N MET A 12 -8.47 -5.64 -5.30
CA MET A 12 -8.17 -4.71 -4.22
C MET A 12 -8.58 -5.26 -2.85
N GLU A 13 -9.68 -5.99 -2.78
CA GLU A 13 -10.11 -6.62 -1.54
C GLU A 13 -9.13 -7.69 -1.06
N GLU A 14 -8.45 -8.35 -1.96
CA GLU A 14 -7.39 -9.31 -1.63
C GLU A 14 -6.07 -8.62 -1.29
N TYR A 15 -5.80 -7.48 -1.94
CA TYR A 15 -4.53 -6.76 -1.78
C TYR A 15 -4.31 -6.24 -0.36
N PHE A 16 -5.29 -5.55 0.22
CA PHE A 16 -5.09 -4.90 1.52
C PHE A 16 -4.76 -5.88 2.65
N PRO A 17 -5.48 -6.99 2.80
CA PRO A 17 -5.08 -7.98 3.79
C PRO A 17 -3.70 -8.58 3.52
N ALA A 18 -3.38 -8.82 2.23
CA ALA A 18 -2.08 -9.37 1.85
C ALA A 18 -0.95 -8.40 2.19
N TYR A 19 -1.14 -7.10 1.93
CA TYR A 19 -0.16 -6.09 2.29
C TYR A 19 0.14 -6.13 3.80
N SER A 20 -0.90 -6.08 4.62
CA SER A 20 -0.74 -6.07 6.07
C SER A 20 -0.05 -7.32 6.60
N ARG A 21 -0.23 -8.44 5.89
CA ARG A 21 0.28 -9.74 6.32
C ARG A 21 1.68 -10.06 5.79
N TYR A 22 1.99 -9.69 4.55
CA TYR A 22 3.17 -10.20 3.84
C TYR A 22 4.21 -9.16 3.48
N ALA A 23 3.80 -7.89 3.30
CA ALA A 23 4.67 -6.90 2.65
C ALA A 23 5.91 -6.53 3.48
N GLN A 24 5.85 -6.66 4.78
CA GLN A 24 6.91 -6.21 5.69
C GLN A 24 7.69 -7.37 6.32
N ASP A 25 7.55 -8.56 5.76
CA ASP A 25 8.28 -9.74 6.20
C ASP A 25 9.13 -10.25 5.04
N LYS A 26 10.44 -10.31 5.23
CA LYS A 26 11.39 -10.71 4.21
C LYS A 26 11.08 -12.09 3.63
N GLU A 27 10.59 -13.01 4.44
CA GLU A 27 10.30 -14.39 4.00
C GLU A 27 9.02 -14.49 3.17
N THR A 28 8.05 -13.60 3.37
CA THR A 28 6.75 -13.66 2.71
C THR A 28 6.53 -12.55 1.68
N GLN A 29 7.42 -11.58 1.63
CA GLN A 29 7.27 -10.39 0.81
C GLN A 29 7.09 -10.71 -0.68
N HIS A 30 7.72 -11.78 -1.17
CA HIS A 30 7.59 -12.22 -2.56
C HIS A 30 6.15 -12.58 -2.94
N LEU A 31 5.28 -12.89 -1.96
CA LEU A 31 3.87 -13.14 -2.22
C LEU A 31 3.14 -11.90 -2.72
N MET A 32 3.72 -10.72 -2.51
CA MET A 32 3.18 -9.47 -3.03
C MET A 32 3.45 -9.27 -4.53
N ASP A 33 4.30 -10.09 -5.15
CA ASP A 33 4.57 -10.03 -6.59
C ASP A 33 3.30 -10.21 -7.42
N ARG A 34 2.31 -10.88 -6.87
CA ARG A 34 1.00 -11.05 -7.48
C ARG A 34 0.29 -9.71 -7.70
N PHE A 35 0.56 -8.74 -6.83
CA PHE A 35 -0.16 -7.46 -6.82
C PHE A 35 0.60 -6.31 -7.46
N TYR A 36 1.93 -6.34 -7.43
CA TYR A 36 2.76 -5.22 -7.87
C TYR A 36 3.41 -5.48 -9.23
N ALA A 37 3.33 -4.49 -10.12
CA ALA A 37 4.11 -4.52 -11.35
C ALA A 37 5.60 -4.39 -11.03
N PRO A 38 6.49 -5.01 -11.84
CA PRO A 38 7.95 -4.89 -11.61
C PRO A 38 8.45 -3.46 -11.63
N ASP A 39 7.81 -2.58 -12.41
CA ASP A 39 8.15 -1.17 -12.55
C ASP A 39 7.27 -0.27 -11.67
N LEU A 40 6.78 -0.80 -10.56
CA LEU A 40 5.99 -0.05 -9.59
C LEU A 40 6.66 1.27 -9.21
N THR A 41 5.88 2.35 -9.24
CA THR A 41 6.36 3.67 -8.83
C THR A 41 5.47 4.29 -7.77
N PHE A 42 6.08 5.13 -6.93
CA PHE A 42 5.36 6.04 -6.03
C PHE A 42 5.61 7.47 -6.49
N ASP A 43 4.64 8.34 -6.30
CA ASP A 43 4.69 9.74 -6.78
C ASP A 43 5.86 10.55 -6.21
N GLU A 44 6.32 10.19 -5.02
CA GLU A 44 7.45 10.87 -4.38
C GLU A 44 8.77 10.68 -5.14
N GLY A 45 8.79 9.81 -6.14
CA GLY A 45 9.98 9.54 -6.94
C GLY A 45 11.08 8.75 -6.23
N VAL A 46 10.83 8.30 -5.01
CA VAL A 46 11.81 7.52 -4.22
C VAL A 46 11.71 6.04 -4.53
N VAL A 47 10.57 5.59 -5.05
CA VAL A 47 10.35 4.20 -5.45
C VAL A 47 10.09 4.18 -6.94
N THR A 48 10.95 3.48 -7.67
CA THR A 48 10.85 3.34 -9.13
C THR A 48 10.84 1.88 -9.58
N SER A 49 10.83 0.95 -8.63
CA SER A 49 10.71 -0.48 -8.91
C SER A 49 10.07 -1.20 -7.72
N ARG A 50 9.55 -2.37 -7.99
CA ARG A 50 8.99 -3.25 -6.98
C ARG A 50 10.03 -3.62 -5.92
N GLU A 51 11.26 -3.91 -6.33
CA GLU A 51 12.34 -4.22 -5.41
C GLU A 51 12.66 -3.08 -4.45
N GLN A 52 12.67 -1.85 -4.94
CA GLN A 52 12.90 -0.68 -4.09
C GLN A 52 11.80 -0.54 -3.05
N TRP A 53 10.55 -0.80 -3.44
CA TRP A 53 9.44 -0.77 -2.49
C TRP A 53 9.61 -1.84 -1.40
N TYR A 54 10.02 -3.05 -1.79
CA TYR A 54 10.24 -4.12 -0.83
C TYR A 54 11.36 -3.78 0.16
N GLU A 55 12.45 -3.19 -0.30
CA GLU A 55 13.52 -2.72 0.58
C GLU A 55 13.01 -1.69 1.58
N ARG A 56 12.18 -0.76 1.12
CA ARG A 56 11.59 0.25 2.02
C ARG A 56 10.70 -0.37 3.09
N CYS A 57 9.93 -1.36 2.73
CA CYS A 57 9.06 -2.04 3.69
C CYS A 57 9.84 -2.75 4.80
N LEU A 58 11.12 -3.05 4.57
CA LEU A 58 11.97 -3.76 5.53
C LEU A 58 12.84 -2.84 6.37
N THR A 59 12.77 -1.51 6.20
CA THR A 59 13.65 -0.57 6.91
C THR A 59 13.39 -0.51 8.42
N HIS A 60 12.20 -0.87 8.86
CA HIS A 60 11.83 -0.87 10.27
C HIS A 60 11.22 -2.22 10.63
N PRO A 61 12.05 -3.26 10.84
CA PRO A 61 11.53 -4.61 11.09
C PRO A 61 10.73 -4.76 12.37
N ASP A 62 10.93 -3.85 13.34
CA ASP A 62 10.21 -3.89 14.62
C ASP A 62 8.81 -3.27 14.55
N ILE A 63 8.48 -2.65 13.43
CA ILE A 63 7.19 -1.96 13.24
C ILE A 63 6.43 -2.64 12.12
N GLN A 64 5.16 -2.95 12.39
CA GLN A 64 4.25 -3.45 11.37
C GLN A 64 3.28 -2.36 10.97
N ASP A 65 3.11 -2.16 9.67
CA ASP A 65 2.13 -1.24 9.12
C ASP A 65 0.84 -2.01 8.85
N LYS A 66 -0.23 -1.64 9.54
CA LYS A 66 -1.55 -2.24 9.36
C LYS A 66 -2.47 -1.26 8.67
N LEU A 67 -3.07 -1.69 7.57
CA LEU A 67 -4.04 -0.91 6.82
C LEU A 67 -5.45 -1.39 7.10
N THR A 68 -6.33 -0.45 7.40
CA THR A 68 -7.77 -0.71 7.49
C THR A 68 -8.46 0.12 6.43
N VAL A 69 -9.22 -0.52 5.56
CA VAL A 69 -9.97 0.16 4.49
C VAL A 69 -11.26 0.70 5.06
N GLU A 70 -11.44 2.02 5.02
CA GLU A 70 -12.70 2.64 5.40
C GLU A 70 -13.65 2.75 4.21
N HIS A 71 -13.12 3.12 3.04
CA HIS A 71 -13.88 3.20 1.78
C HIS A 71 -12.99 2.80 0.62
N LEU A 72 -13.56 2.06 -0.31
CA LEU A 72 -12.88 1.64 -1.53
C LEU A 72 -13.68 2.13 -2.74
N PHE A 73 -13.01 2.80 -3.66
CA PHE A 73 -13.60 3.34 -4.88
C PHE A 73 -12.94 2.70 -6.09
N ILE A 74 -13.74 2.28 -7.06
CA ILE A 74 -13.24 1.66 -8.29
C ILE A 74 -13.65 2.52 -9.48
N ASP A 75 -12.66 2.89 -10.31
CA ASP A 75 -12.87 3.54 -11.58
C ASP A 75 -12.39 2.61 -12.69
N GLU A 76 -13.28 1.78 -13.20
CA GLU A 76 -12.93 0.80 -14.24
C GLU A 76 -12.56 1.47 -15.56
N ARG A 77 -13.14 2.64 -15.83
CA ARG A 77 -12.91 3.38 -17.07
C ARG A 77 -11.46 3.87 -17.15
N GLN A 78 -10.93 4.40 -16.05
CA GLN A 78 -9.56 4.88 -15.99
C GLN A 78 -8.58 3.85 -15.46
N LYS A 79 -9.06 2.65 -15.11
CA LYS A 79 -8.25 1.56 -14.57
C LYS A 79 -7.52 1.99 -13.29
N LYS A 80 -8.28 2.56 -12.37
CA LYS A 80 -7.77 3.06 -11.10
C LYS A 80 -8.63 2.59 -9.94
N ALA A 81 -8.03 2.52 -8.77
CA ALA A 81 -8.74 2.33 -7.52
C ALA A 81 -8.31 3.39 -6.53
N GLY A 82 -9.24 3.87 -5.73
CA GLY A 82 -8.95 4.81 -4.65
C GLY A 82 -9.41 4.24 -3.33
N ALA A 83 -8.72 4.57 -2.25
CA ALA A 83 -9.09 4.09 -0.93
C ALA A 83 -8.90 5.16 0.12
N LEU A 84 -9.86 5.25 1.04
CA LEU A 84 -9.69 5.96 2.29
C LEU A 84 -9.25 4.92 3.31
N LEU A 85 -8.04 5.10 3.84
CA LEU A 85 -7.40 4.12 4.71
C LEU A 85 -7.09 4.73 6.07
N LYS A 86 -7.13 3.87 7.07
CA LYS A 86 -6.50 4.14 8.36
C LYS A 86 -5.24 3.28 8.40
N THR A 87 -4.08 3.91 8.61
CA THR A 87 -2.83 3.19 8.79
C THR A 87 -2.41 3.26 10.25
N GLN A 88 -1.93 2.14 10.77
CA GLN A 88 -1.40 2.05 12.13
C GLN A 88 0.01 1.50 12.09
N ALA A 89 0.94 2.23 12.72
CA ALA A 89 2.28 1.71 12.99
C ALA A 89 2.22 0.98 14.33
N VAL A 90 2.46 -0.33 14.30
CA VAL A 90 2.32 -1.20 15.47
C VAL A 90 3.67 -1.80 15.84
N ASP A 91 4.01 -1.71 17.14
CA ASP A 91 5.19 -2.40 17.67
C ASP A 91 4.94 -3.91 17.62
N ARG A 92 5.80 -4.64 16.89
CA ARG A 92 5.61 -6.09 16.70
C ARG A 92 5.77 -6.89 18.00
N ALA A 93 6.61 -6.42 18.90
CA ALA A 93 6.89 -7.13 20.16
C ALA A 93 5.75 -7.00 21.16
N THR A 94 5.12 -5.84 21.22
CA THR A 94 4.10 -5.53 22.25
C THR A 94 2.69 -5.44 21.72
N GLY A 95 2.51 -5.25 20.40
CA GLY A 95 1.21 -4.98 19.82
C GLY A 95 0.72 -3.55 20.02
N GLU A 96 1.54 -2.69 20.63
CA GLU A 96 1.16 -1.30 20.87
C GLU A 96 1.07 -0.50 19.58
N VAL A 97 0.00 0.28 19.44
CA VAL A 97 -0.16 1.22 18.33
C VAL A 97 0.65 2.48 18.64
N LEU A 98 1.73 2.68 17.87
CA LEU A 98 2.62 3.82 18.05
C LEU A 98 2.12 5.07 17.37
N LEU A 99 1.40 4.91 16.26
CA LEU A 99 0.89 6.01 15.47
C LEU A 99 -0.30 5.53 14.66
N GLU A 100 -1.31 6.39 14.54
CA GLU A 100 -2.45 6.16 13.67
C GLU A 100 -2.68 7.39 12.80
N LEU A 101 -2.87 7.15 11.50
CA LEU A 101 -3.09 8.21 10.52
C LEU A 101 -4.15 7.78 9.54
N LYS A 102 -4.89 8.77 9.03
CA LYS A 102 -5.77 8.57 7.88
C LYS A 102 -5.05 9.02 6.62
N MET A 103 -5.27 8.29 5.53
CA MET A 103 -4.70 8.66 4.24
C MET A 103 -5.64 8.29 3.11
N ASN A 104 -5.49 9.02 2.01
CA ASN A 104 -6.15 8.73 0.75
C ASN A 104 -5.09 8.19 -0.19
N VAL A 105 -5.37 7.08 -0.84
CA VAL A 105 -4.41 6.46 -1.75
C VAL A 105 -5.07 6.22 -3.09
N LEU A 106 -4.37 6.57 -4.16
CA LEU A 106 -4.80 6.30 -5.53
C LEU A 106 -3.85 5.29 -6.15
N TYR A 107 -4.42 4.24 -6.68
CA TYR A 107 -3.69 3.15 -7.34
C TYR A 107 -3.98 3.17 -8.84
N ASN A 108 -2.92 3.30 -9.66
CA ASN A 108 -3.03 3.10 -11.09
C ASN A 108 -2.77 1.63 -11.38
N LEU A 109 -3.63 1.01 -12.18
CA LEU A 109 -3.59 -0.43 -12.43
C LEU A 109 -3.20 -0.73 -13.87
N LYS A 110 -2.39 -1.78 -14.05
CA LYS A 110 -2.17 -2.41 -15.36
C LYS A 110 -3.11 -3.58 -15.46
N ILE A 111 -3.94 -3.56 -16.49
CA ILE A 111 -4.93 -4.60 -16.75
C ILE A 111 -4.42 -5.45 -17.92
N GLY A 112 -4.03 -6.67 -17.63
CA GLY A 112 -3.66 -7.66 -18.65
C GLY A 112 -4.84 -8.57 -18.96
N ASP A 113 -4.62 -9.54 -19.86
CA ASP A 113 -5.67 -10.47 -20.26
C ASP A 113 -6.14 -11.35 -19.11
N LYS A 114 -5.24 -11.68 -18.20
CA LYS A 114 -5.51 -12.60 -17.10
C LYS A 114 -5.13 -12.08 -15.72
N ASP A 115 -4.52 -10.91 -15.65
CA ASP A 115 -4.05 -10.39 -14.37
C ASP A 115 -4.21 -8.89 -14.25
N ILE A 116 -4.17 -8.43 -13.01
CA ILE A 116 -4.16 -7.02 -12.64
C ILE A 116 -2.93 -6.80 -11.78
N LYS A 117 -2.24 -5.67 -12.01
CA LYS A 117 -1.07 -5.27 -11.22
C LYS A 117 -1.16 -3.79 -10.85
N ILE A 118 -0.71 -3.45 -9.66
CA ILE A 118 -0.56 -2.06 -9.25
C ILE A 118 0.73 -1.53 -9.88
N ALA A 119 0.61 -0.48 -10.68
CA ALA A 119 1.74 0.12 -11.39
C ALA A 119 2.21 1.42 -10.76
N ARG A 120 1.32 2.17 -10.13
CA ARG A 120 1.64 3.45 -9.52
C ARG A 120 0.78 3.68 -8.29
N VAL A 121 1.41 4.22 -7.24
CA VAL A 121 0.73 4.55 -5.99
C VAL A 121 0.94 6.04 -5.70
N ARG A 122 -0.15 6.74 -5.37
CA ARG A 122 -0.14 8.13 -4.95
C ARG A 122 -0.76 8.20 -3.58
N VAL A 123 0.00 8.67 -2.60
CA VAL A 123 -0.45 8.74 -1.20
C VAL A 123 -0.70 10.20 -0.81
N PHE A 124 -1.86 10.46 -0.26
CA PHE A 124 -2.25 11.77 0.27
C PHE A 124 -2.52 11.61 1.75
N LEU A 125 -1.61 12.15 2.57
CA LEU A 125 -1.74 12.06 4.02
C LEU A 125 -2.69 13.12 4.53
N GLU A 126 -3.57 12.71 5.44
CA GLU A 126 -4.55 13.57 6.10
C GLU A 126 -4.16 13.70 7.57
N GLY A 127 -4.34 14.89 8.11
CA GLY A 127 -4.27 15.09 9.55
C GLY A 127 -3.20 16.04 10.01
N ASP A 128 -2.89 15.94 11.28
CA ASP A 128 -1.96 16.81 12.01
C ASP A 128 -0.56 16.75 11.37
N PRO A 129 0.05 17.90 11.04
CA PRO A 129 1.42 17.93 10.51
C PRO A 129 2.44 17.21 11.39
N ASP A 130 2.28 17.25 12.71
CA ASP A 130 3.17 16.56 13.64
C ASP A 130 3.08 15.05 13.49
N LYS A 131 1.89 14.50 13.25
CA LYS A 131 1.70 13.08 13.00
C LYS A 131 2.31 12.66 11.68
N VAL A 132 2.18 13.47 10.64
CA VAL A 132 2.78 13.22 9.33
C VAL A 132 4.30 13.18 9.45
N LYS A 133 4.88 14.14 10.18
CA LYS A 133 6.32 14.19 10.44
C LYS A 133 6.79 12.96 11.20
N LYS A 134 6.03 12.54 12.21
CA LYS A 134 6.33 11.33 12.99
C LYS A 134 6.29 10.08 12.13
N LEU A 135 5.33 9.99 11.21
CA LEU A 135 5.24 8.87 10.27
C LEU A 135 6.50 8.81 9.39
N ALA A 136 6.92 9.96 8.85
CA ALA A 136 8.12 10.05 8.04
C ALA A 136 9.36 9.59 8.80
N GLN A 137 9.47 9.95 10.07
CA GLN A 137 10.57 9.52 10.93
C GLN A 137 10.54 8.02 11.19
N LEU A 138 9.35 7.45 11.45
CA LEU A 138 9.20 6.02 11.75
C LEU A 138 9.54 5.14 10.55
N TYR A 139 9.22 5.57 9.34
CA TYR A 139 9.39 4.76 8.13
C TYR A 139 10.56 5.21 7.27
N ALA A 140 11.37 6.16 7.74
CA ALA A 140 12.49 6.71 6.98
C ALA A 140 12.08 7.17 5.58
N ILE A 141 10.86 7.68 5.46
CA ILE A 141 10.36 8.25 4.21
C ILE A 141 11.12 9.55 3.97
N ALA A 142 11.57 9.77 2.73
CA ALA A 142 12.32 10.97 2.38
C ALA A 142 11.58 12.23 2.80
N PRO A 143 12.28 13.21 3.37
CA PRO A 143 11.67 14.47 3.78
C PRO A 143 11.13 15.27 2.61
#